data_1884754c0bd326c80c82e01ce754dcf8
#
_entry.id   1884754c0bd326c80c82e01ce754dcf8
#
_cell.length_a   1.000
_cell.length_b   1.000
_cell.length_c   1.000
_cell.angle_alpha   90.00
_cell.angle_beta   90.00
_cell.angle_gamma   90.00
#
_symmetry.space_group_name_H-M   'P 1'
#
loop_
_entity.id
_entity.type
_entity.pdbx_description
1 polymer ?
#
loop_
_entity_poly.entity_id
_entity_poly.type
_entity_poly.pdbx_seq_one_letter_code
_entity_poly.pdbx_strand_id
1 'polypeptide(L)'
;MLARSREDRKNVRRFTRRAATLTFANQKPSVECVIWDISEGGARLAVGLPLSHLPRQFTLNLFKDESVQRECEVVWMDKRFVGVKFTGYFP
;
A
#
# COMPACT_ATOMS: atom_id res chain seq x y z
N MET A 1 -27.44 0.04 -10.45
CA MET A 1 -27.07 -0.20 -10.16
C MET A 1 -26.42 -1.09 -9.69
N LEU A 2 -26.24 -1.35 -9.45
CA LEU A 2 -25.99 -2.38 -8.97
C LEU A 2 -25.15 -3.20 -9.70
N ALA A 3 -25.04 -3.02 -10.85
CA ALA A 3 -24.36 -3.88 -11.70
C ALA A 3 -22.92 -3.98 -11.45
N ARG A 4 -22.34 -2.98 -10.96
CA ARG A 4 -20.92 -3.05 -10.79
C ARG A 4 -20.53 -3.87 -9.63
N SER A 5 -21.47 -4.31 -8.87
CA SER A 5 -21.12 -4.94 -7.65
C SER A 5 -20.32 -6.20 -7.80
N ARG A 6 -20.53 -6.95 -8.87
CA ARG A 6 -19.85 -8.18 -8.98
C ARG A 6 -18.37 -8.03 -9.16
N GLU A 7 -17.94 -7.12 -10.01
CA GLU A 7 -16.56 -6.89 -10.17
C GLU A 7 -15.96 -6.20 -9.01
N ASP A 8 -16.72 -5.33 -8.39
CA ASP A 8 -16.21 -4.59 -7.27
C ASP A 8 -15.99 -5.45 -6.07
N ARG A 9 -16.59 -6.62 -6.02
CA ARG A 9 -16.51 -7.44 -4.87
C ARG A 9 -15.10 -7.79 -4.50
N LYS A 10 -14.26 -8.05 -5.48
CA LYS A 10 -12.89 -8.37 -5.23
C LYS A 10 -12.07 -7.15 -4.92
N ASN A 11 -12.50 -5.99 -5.36
CA ASN A 11 -11.71 -4.78 -5.26
C ASN A 11 -12.39 -3.69 -4.48
N VAL A 12 -13.18 -4.08 -3.51
CA VAL A 12 -13.82 -3.11 -2.65
C VAL A 12 -12.74 -2.37 -1.89
N ARG A 13 -12.78 -1.06 -1.95
CA ARG A 13 -11.82 -0.23 -1.27
C ARG A 13 -12.35 0.20 0.06
N ARG A 14 -11.49 0.18 1.05
CA ARG A 14 -11.85 0.63 2.37
C ARG A 14 -10.97 1.80 2.72
N PHE A 15 -11.56 2.90 3.12
CA PHE A 15 -10.82 4.08 3.52
C PHE A 15 -10.41 3.89 4.95
N THR A 16 -9.14 3.70 5.18
CA THR A 16 -8.66 3.36 6.51
C THR A 16 -7.89 4.46 7.19
N ARG A 17 -7.11 5.21 6.42
CA ARG A 17 -6.23 6.23 6.97
C ARG A 17 -5.45 5.72 8.15
N ARG A 18 -4.85 4.58 7.97
CA ARG A 18 -4.16 3.90 9.05
C ARG A 18 -2.66 3.99 8.86
N ALA A 19 -1.95 4.22 9.99
CA ALA A 19 -0.49 4.28 9.94
C ALA A 19 0.09 2.91 9.62
N ALA A 20 1.15 2.92 8.83
CA ALA A 20 1.85 1.71 8.44
C ALA A 20 3.29 2.09 8.15
N THR A 21 4.10 1.11 7.74
CA THR A 21 5.48 1.39 7.38
C THR A 21 5.84 0.65 6.10
N LEU A 22 6.87 1.15 5.44
CA LEU A 22 7.44 0.53 4.26
C LEU A 22 8.86 0.10 4.55
N THR A 23 9.25 -1.02 3.95
CA THR A 23 10.61 -1.51 4.05
C THR A 23 11.12 -1.82 2.65
N PHE A 24 12.31 -1.37 2.31
CA PHE A 24 12.91 -1.69 1.02
C PHE A 24 14.42 -1.59 1.12
N ALA A 25 15.09 -2.40 0.32
CA ALA A 25 16.54 -2.33 0.14
C ALA A 25 17.28 -2.29 1.47
N ASN A 26 16.86 -3.12 2.41
CA ASN A 26 17.48 -3.17 3.73
C ASN A 26 17.41 -1.84 4.47
N GLN A 27 16.44 -1.04 4.12
CA GLN A 27 16.26 0.27 4.73
C GLN A 27 15.90 0.12 6.20
N LYS A 28 16.62 0.84 7.04
CA LYS A 28 16.32 0.87 8.45
C LYS A 28 16.67 2.24 8.98
N PRO A 29 15.77 2.88 9.71
CA PRO A 29 14.45 2.36 10.10
C PRO A 29 13.49 2.34 8.93
N SER A 30 12.35 1.72 9.14
CA SER A 30 11.29 1.71 8.16
C SER A 30 10.81 3.12 7.87
N VAL A 31 10.24 3.30 6.71
CA VAL A 31 9.68 4.59 6.32
C VAL A 31 8.20 4.59 6.68
N GLU A 32 7.76 5.65 7.33
CA GLU A 32 6.36 5.75 7.73
C GLU A 32 5.48 6.09 6.56
N CYS A 33 4.27 5.57 6.59
CA CYS A 33 3.26 5.92 5.60
C CYS A 33 1.88 5.81 6.23
N VAL A 34 0.90 6.28 5.47
CA VAL A 34 -0.50 6.15 5.87
C VAL A 34 -1.20 5.41 4.76
N ILE A 35 -1.90 4.33 5.11
CA ILE A 35 -2.75 3.64 4.16
C ILE A 35 -4.03 4.44 4.06
N TRP A 36 -4.25 5.04 2.91
CA TRP A 36 -5.39 5.90 2.71
C TRP A 36 -6.62 5.08 2.38
N ASP A 37 -6.46 4.10 1.51
CA ASP A 37 -7.48 3.10 1.29
C ASP A 37 -6.79 1.82 0.83
N ILE A 38 -7.50 0.72 0.96
CA ILE A 38 -6.94 -0.60 0.69
C ILE A 38 -8.02 -1.49 0.12
N SER A 39 -7.62 -2.39 -0.76
CA SER A 39 -8.49 -3.42 -1.29
C SER A 39 -7.72 -4.72 -1.30
N GLU A 40 -8.36 -5.76 -1.78
CA GLU A 40 -7.69 -7.04 -1.84
C GLU A 40 -6.46 -7.01 -2.75
N GLY A 41 -6.52 -6.22 -3.81
CA GLY A 41 -5.46 -6.20 -4.80
C GLY A 41 -4.45 -5.10 -4.66
N GLY A 42 -4.66 -4.13 -3.79
CA GLY A 42 -3.73 -3.04 -3.70
C GLY A 42 -4.15 -1.98 -2.71
N ALA A 43 -3.44 -0.86 -2.72
CA ALA A 43 -3.67 0.20 -1.76
C ALA A 43 -3.24 1.54 -2.33
N ARG A 44 -3.72 2.60 -1.71
CA ARG A 44 -3.26 3.95 -1.98
C ARG A 44 -2.61 4.46 -0.71
N LEU A 45 -1.39 4.94 -0.84
CA LEU A 45 -0.55 5.28 0.30
C LEU A 45 -0.11 6.73 0.24
N ALA A 46 -0.01 7.35 1.40
CA ALA A 46 0.71 8.61 1.55
C ALA A 46 2.01 8.29 2.26
N VAL A 47 3.13 8.61 1.63
CA VAL A 47 4.43 8.16 2.10
C VAL A 47 5.21 9.31 2.70
N GLY A 48 5.97 9.02 3.74
CA GLY A 48 6.65 10.04 4.52
C GLY A 48 7.98 10.52 3.97
N LEU A 49 8.29 10.21 2.71
CA LEU A 49 9.49 10.73 2.08
C LEU A 49 9.13 11.18 0.67
N PRO A 50 10.02 11.93 0.03
CA PRO A 50 9.73 12.38 -1.34
C PRO A 50 9.51 11.19 -2.24
N LEU A 51 8.45 11.26 -3.04
CA LEU A 51 8.08 10.12 -3.87
C LEU A 51 9.15 9.78 -4.89
N SER A 52 9.98 10.76 -5.25
CA SER A 52 11.08 10.49 -6.18
C SER A 52 12.11 9.54 -5.59
N HIS A 53 12.11 9.36 -4.28
CA HIS A 53 13.05 8.45 -3.63
C HIS A 53 12.45 7.07 -3.39
N LEU A 54 11.21 6.87 -3.77
CA LEU A 54 10.52 5.62 -3.50
C LEU A 54 10.82 4.63 -4.62
N PRO A 55 11.30 3.42 -4.29
CA PRO A 55 11.52 2.43 -5.35
C PRO A 55 10.20 1.90 -5.87
N ARG A 56 10.26 1.23 -7.00
CA ARG A 56 9.07 0.68 -7.60
C ARG A 56 8.49 -0.47 -6.80
N GLN A 57 9.31 -1.15 -6.04
CA GLN A 57 8.86 -2.31 -5.27
C GLN A 57 9.31 -2.17 -3.84
N PHE A 58 8.45 -2.54 -2.93
CA PHE A 58 8.76 -2.48 -1.51
C PHE A 58 7.79 -3.36 -0.75
N THR A 59 8.08 -3.53 0.53
CA THR A 59 7.21 -4.30 1.41
C THR A 59 6.40 -3.32 2.26
N LEU A 60 5.11 -3.52 2.29
CA LEU A 60 4.21 -2.74 3.13
C LEU A 60 3.90 -3.53 4.38
N ASN A 61 4.18 -2.94 5.52
CA ASN A 61 3.93 -3.56 6.82
C ASN A 61 2.64 -2.99 7.37
N LEU A 62 1.62 -3.82 7.46
CA LEU A 62 0.28 -3.35 7.80
C LEU A 62 0.12 -3.07 9.29
N PHE A 63 0.96 -3.66 10.11
CA PHE A 63 0.93 -3.42 11.55
C PHE A 63 2.32 -3.08 12.05
N LYS A 64 2.38 -2.42 13.19
CA LYS A 64 3.65 -1.98 13.72
C LYS A 64 4.61 -3.12 14.01
N ASP A 65 4.08 -4.27 14.37
CA ASP A 65 4.94 -5.41 14.67
C ASP A 65 5.31 -6.18 13.41
N GLU A 66 4.88 -5.68 12.25
CA GLU A 66 5.22 -6.28 10.97
C GLU A 66 4.72 -7.71 10.83
N SER A 67 3.65 -8.02 11.55
CA SER A 67 3.12 -9.38 11.52
C SER A 67 2.39 -9.70 10.23
N VAL A 68 1.94 -8.68 9.50
CA VAL A 68 1.26 -8.88 8.23
C VAL A 68 1.92 -7.98 7.20
N GLN A 69 2.40 -8.56 6.13
CA GLN A 69 3.14 -7.84 5.12
C GLN A 69 2.58 -8.10 3.74
N ARG A 70 2.74 -7.12 2.87
CA ARG A 70 2.38 -7.25 1.46
C ARG A 70 3.53 -6.75 0.62
N GLU A 71 3.92 -7.55 -0.36
CA GLU A 71 4.85 -7.05 -1.36
C GLU A 71 4.08 -6.17 -2.32
N CYS A 72 4.65 -5.04 -2.65
CA CYS A 72 3.96 -4.02 -3.42
C CYS A 72 4.77 -3.61 -4.63
N GLU A 73 4.05 -3.29 -5.70
CA GLU A 73 4.66 -2.68 -6.86
C GLU A 73 3.89 -1.41 -7.18
N VAL A 74 4.61 -0.33 -7.42
CA VAL A 74 3.99 0.96 -7.73
C VAL A 74 3.32 0.88 -9.09
N VAL A 75 2.06 1.28 -9.13
CA VAL A 75 1.28 1.32 -10.37
C VAL A 75 1.17 2.74 -10.87
N TRP A 76 0.98 3.68 -9.95
CA TRP A 76 0.89 5.09 -10.32
C TRP A 76 1.29 5.92 -9.11
N MET A 77 1.64 7.17 -9.38
CA MET A 77 1.85 8.11 -8.28
C MET A 77 1.51 9.51 -8.78
N ASP A 78 1.08 10.34 -7.85
CA ASP A 78 0.84 11.73 -8.16
C ASP A 78 1.55 12.54 -7.07
N LYS A 79 1.10 13.76 -6.85
CA LYS A 79 1.80 14.64 -5.93
C LYS A 79 1.67 14.21 -4.48
N ARG A 80 0.62 13.48 -4.17
CA ARG A 80 0.33 13.13 -2.79
C ARG A 80 0.36 11.66 -2.51
N PHE A 81 -0.02 10.84 -3.47
CA PHE A 81 -0.30 9.44 -3.21
C PHE A 81 0.43 8.54 -4.15
N VAL A 82 0.62 7.32 -3.67
CA VAL A 82 1.19 6.25 -4.46
C VAL A 82 0.16 5.15 -4.50
N GLY A 83 -0.19 4.69 -5.70
CA GLY A 83 -1.04 3.53 -5.85
C GLY A 83 -0.19 2.32 -6.11
N VAL A 84 -0.42 1.27 -5.35
CA VAL A 84 0.36 0.05 -5.47
C VAL A 84 -0.56 -1.13 -5.67
N LYS A 85 -0.05 -2.14 -6.35
CA LYS A 85 -0.70 -3.44 -6.40
C LYS A 85 0.09 -4.39 -5.54
N PHE A 86 -0.60 -5.34 -4.96
CA PHE A 86 0.05 -6.36 -4.14
C PHE A 86 0.54 -7.47 -5.03
N THR A 87 1.80 -7.84 -4.91
CA THR A 87 2.39 -8.90 -5.70
C THR A 87 2.75 -10.11 -4.87
N GLY A 88 2.71 -9.99 -3.55
CA GLY A 88 2.96 -11.11 -2.67
C GLY A 88 2.34 -10.84 -1.32
N TYR A 89 1.91 -11.89 -0.67
CA TYR A 89 1.21 -11.80 0.60
C TYR A 89 1.92 -12.65 1.63
N PHE A 90 2.29 -12.04 2.73
CA PHE A 90 2.93 -12.75 3.83
C PHE A 90 2.08 -12.56 5.09
N PRO A 91 2.07 -13.57 5.93
CA PRO A 91 1.28 -13.46 7.17
C PRO A 91 1.74 -12.32 8.03
#